data_9bc039fae581a05a347d9f4e8810d818
#
_entry.id   9bc039fae581a05a347d9f4e8810d818
#
_cell.length_a   1.000
_cell.length_b   1.000
_cell.length_c   1.000
_cell.angle_alpha   90.00
_cell.angle_beta   90.00
_cell.angle_gamma   90.00
#
_symmetry.space_group_name_H-M   'P 1'
#
loop_
_entity.id
_entity.type
_entity.pdbx_description
1 polymer ?
#
loop_
_entity_poly.entity_id
_entity_poly.type
_entity_poly.pdbx_seq_one_letter_code
_entity_poly.pdbx_strand_id
1 'polypeptide(L)'
;MVAHARATPGHNGRVLHVILFQPEIPPNTGNAIRLCANAGASLHLIRPLGFELDHARLRRAGLDYHEFVDVMVHDGLDACLDALQRPRVFAFTSHATHRYTDTRFAEGDALLFGRETTGLPDIVLQSIPETRRLRLPMQPDNRSLNLSNAVAIAVYEAWRQLGFPGGT
;
A
#
# COMPACT_ATOMS: atom_id res chain seq x y z
N MET A 1 -8.35 -12.79 -35.85
CA MET A 1 -9.18 -13.34 -34.75
C MET A 1 -8.33 -13.24 -33.46
N VAL A 2 -8.47 -12.13 -32.72
CA VAL A 2 -7.65 -11.86 -31.50
C VAL A 2 -8.49 -12.34 -30.32
N ALA A 3 -8.00 -13.37 -29.63
CA ALA A 3 -8.65 -13.91 -28.44
C ALA A 3 -8.56 -12.89 -27.28
N HIS A 4 -9.72 -12.34 -26.90
CA HIS A 4 -9.84 -11.60 -25.65
C HIS A 4 -9.70 -12.59 -24.49
N ALA A 5 -8.58 -12.52 -23.78
CA ALA A 5 -8.42 -13.20 -22.51
C ALA A 5 -9.47 -12.63 -21.54
N ARG A 6 -10.43 -13.48 -21.14
CA ARG A 6 -11.41 -13.15 -20.10
C ARG A 6 -10.66 -12.97 -18.79
N ALA A 7 -10.79 -11.79 -18.19
CA ALA A 7 -10.35 -11.52 -16.84
C ALA A 7 -11.01 -12.52 -15.87
N THR A 8 -10.20 -13.15 -15.03
CA THR A 8 -10.66 -14.06 -13.97
C THR A 8 -11.43 -13.23 -12.93
N PRO A 9 -12.65 -13.60 -12.52
CA PRO A 9 -13.40 -12.86 -11.50
C PRO A 9 -12.76 -13.12 -10.13
N GLY A 10 -12.12 -12.12 -9.55
CA GLY A 10 -11.48 -12.21 -8.23
C GLY A 10 -10.53 -11.07 -7.87
N HIS A 11 -9.94 -10.43 -8.84
CA HIS A 11 -9.21 -9.18 -8.65
C HIS A 11 -10.10 -8.03 -9.12
N ASN A 12 -10.39 -7.08 -8.26
CA ASN A 12 -11.20 -5.89 -8.55
C ASN A 12 -10.59 -4.95 -9.62
N GLY A 13 -9.83 -5.48 -10.58
CA GLY A 13 -9.20 -4.70 -11.64
C GLY A 13 -8.19 -3.66 -11.16
N ARG A 14 -7.76 -3.75 -9.88
CA ARG A 14 -6.78 -2.84 -9.30
C ARG A 14 -5.37 -3.34 -9.55
N VAL A 15 -4.53 -2.40 -9.94
CA VAL A 15 -3.15 -2.68 -10.36
C VAL A 15 -2.29 -3.17 -9.19
N LEU A 16 -2.49 -2.59 -7.99
CA LEU A 16 -1.74 -2.87 -6.77
C LEU A 16 -2.64 -2.73 -5.54
N HIS A 17 -2.24 -3.36 -4.45
CA HIS A 17 -2.83 -3.20 -3.13
C HIS A 17 -1.85 -2.49 -2.20
N VAL A 18 -2.28 -1.41 -1.57
CA VAL A 18 -1.53 -0.73 -0.51
C VAL A 18 -2.13 -1.10 0.83
N ILE A 19 -1.33 -1.58 1.76
CA ILE A 19 -1.77 -1.97 3.10
C ILE A 19 -1.04 -1.09 4.12
N LEU A 20 -1.77 -0.31 4.91
CA LEU A 20 -1.25 0.45 6.05
C LEU A 20 -1.57 -0.29 7.34
N PHE A 21 -0.52 -0.76 8.00
CA PHE A 21 -0.64 -1.49 9.25
C PHE A 21 -0.78 -0.51 10.42
N GLN A 22 -1.99 -0.40 10.97
CA GLN A 22 -2.31 0.42 12.14
C GLN A 22 -1.81 1.88 12.02
N PRO A 23 -2.20 2.61 10.96
CA PRO A 23 -1.74 3.98 10.74
C PRO A 23 -2.20 4.89 11.88
N GLU A 24 -1.36 5.86 12.26
CA GLU A 24 -1.54 6.70 13.44
C GLU A 24 -1.86 8.16 13.09
N ILE A 25 -1.39 8.64 11.93
CA ILE A 25 -1.44 10.07 11.55
C ILE A 25 -2.45 10.28 10.42
N PRO A 26 -3.62 10.91 10.69
CA PRO A 26 -4.69 11.07 9.71
C PRO A 26 -4.27 11.71 8.37
N PRO A 27 -3.45 12.78 8.33
CA PRO A 27 -2.99 13.36 7.07
C PRO A 27 -2.23 12.39 6.17
N ASN A 28 -1.43 11.47 6.74
CA ASN A 28 -0.72 10.46 5.95
C ASN A 28 -1.70 9.50 5.26
N THR A 29 -2.71 9.06 5.98
CA THR A 29 -3.77 8.21 5.40
C THR A 29 -4.55 8.97 4.33
N GLY A 30 -4.88 10.25 4.56
CA GLY A 30 -5.55 11.08 3.56
C GLY A 30 -4.75 11.22 2.26
N ASN A 31 -3.44 11.46 2.37
CA ASN A 31 -2.55 11.51 1.21
C ASN A 31 -2.45 10.16 0.49
N ALA A 32 -2.41 9.04 1.24
CA ALA A 32 -2.39 7.70 0.67
C ALA A 32 -3.69 7.37 -0.08
N ILE A 33 -4.85 7.80 0.42
CA ILE A 33 -6.15 7.66 -0.25
C ILE A 33 -6.10 8.32 -1.64
N ARG A 34 -5.72 9.59 -1.69
CA ARG A 34 -5.62 10.34 -2.96
C ARG A 34 -4.60 9.71 -3.92
N LEU A 35 -3.46 9.30 -3.39
CA LEU A 35 -2.43 8.64 -4.18
C LEU A 35 -2.92 7.34 -4.81
N CYS A 36 -3.56 6.47 -4.03
CA CYS A 36 -4.10 5.20 -4.51
C CYS A 36 -5.18 5.41 -5.57
N ALA A 37 -6.06 6.39 -5.38
CA ALA A 37 -7.07 6.76 -6.37
C ALA A 37 -6.42 7.16 -7.71
N ASN A 38 -5.35 7.98 -7.68
CA ASN A 38 -4.64 8.42 -8.88
C ASN A 38 -3.87 7.29 -9.57
N ALA A 39 -3.31 6.35 -8.82
CA ALA A 39 -2.52 5.24 -9.37
C ALA A 39 -3.36 3.99 -9.71
N GLY A 40 -4.67 4.01 -9.47
CA GLY A 40 -5.54 2.85 -9.68
C GLY A 40 -5.28 1.70 -8.69
N ALA A 41 -4.68 1.99 -7.53
CA ALA A 41 -4.44 1.04 -6.44
C ALA A 41 -5.60 1.03 -5.46
N SER A 42 -5.82 -0.09 -4.74
CA SER A 42 -6.71 -0.15 -3.59
C SER A 42 -5.94 0.15 -2.30
N LEU A 43 -6.62 0.73 -1.31
CA LEU A 43 -6.04 1.02 0.00
C LEU A 43 -6.72 0.20 1.09
N HIS A 44 -5.92 -0.50 1.88
CA HIS A 44 -6.36 -1.34 2.99
C HIS A 44 -5.77 -0.81 4.29
N LEU A 45 -6.61 -0.55 5.26
CA LEU A 45 -6.24 -0.07 6.59
C LEU A 45 -6.44 -1.19 7.61
N ILE A 46 -5.41 -1.51 8.37
CA ILE A 46 -5.47 -2.55 9.41
C ILE A 46 -5.70 -1.89 10.76
N ARG A 47 -6.72 -2.35 11.49
CA ARG A 47 -7.01 -1.89 12.85
C ARG A 47 -5.97 -2.37 13.88
N PRO A 48 -5.83 -1.68 15.04
CA PRO A 48 -6.50 -0.42 15.39
C PRO A 48 -5.93 0.78 14.62
N LEU A 49 -6.79 1.73 14.27
CA LEU A 49 -6.37 3.01 13.69
C LEU A 49 -6.12 4.00 14.84
N GLY A 50 -5.09 4.83 14.74
CA GLY A 50 -4.79 5.89 15.71
C GLY A 50 -5.77 7.08 15.64
N PHE A 51 -6.80 6.99 14.81
CA PHE A 51 -7.79 8.03 14.57
C PHE A 51 -9.14 7.43 14.15
N GLU A 52 -10.19 8.23 14.22
CA GLU A 52 -11.49 7.86 13.65
C GLU A 52 -11.53 8.18 12.16
N LEU A 53 -11.90 7.16 11.36
CA LEU A 53 -12.13 7.33 9.93
C LEU A 53 -13.50 7.97 9.72
N ASP A 54 -13.54 9.30 9.76
CA ASP A 54 -14.76 10.09 9.57
C ASP A 54 -14.81 10.64 8.14
N HIS A 55 -15.73 10.12 7.34
CA HIS A 55 -15.97 10.57 5.97
C HIS A 55 -16.26 12.09 5.87
N ALA A 56 -16.85 12.69 6.89
CA ALA A 56 -17.11 14.14 6.92
C ALA A 56 -15.82 14.94 7.13
N ARG A 57 -14.89 14.44 7.96
CA ARG A 57 -13.57 15.05 8.16
C ARG A 57 -12.69 14.91 6.93
N LEU A 58 -12.73 13.76 6.27
CA LEU A 58 -11.97 13.51 5.07
C LEU A 58 -12.42 14.38 3.90
N ARG A 59 -13.74 14.59 3.74
CA ARG A 59 -14.29 15.57 2.77
C ARG A 59 -13.86 17.00 3.08
N ARG A 60 -13.84 17.40 4.35
CA ARG A 60 -13.33 18.71 4.75
C ARG A 60 -11.83 18.89 4.49
N ALA A 61 -11.09 17.81 4.47
CA ALA A 61 -9.69 17.80 4.06
C ALA A 61 -9.48 17.79 2.52
N GLY A 62 -10.57 17.95 1.74
CA GLY A 62 -10.51 18.06 0.29
C GLY A 62 -10.44 16.74 -0.46
N LEU A 63 -10.85 15.62 0.18
CA LEU A 63 -10.97 14.32 -0.49
C LEU A 63 -12.37 14.15 -1.06
N ASP A 64 -12.45 13.80 -2.34
CA ASP A 64 -13.72 13.58 -3.03
C ASP A 64 -14.26 12.16 -2.80
N TYR A 65 -15.58 11.98 -2.94
CA TYR A 65 -16.24 10.68 -2.75
C TYR A 65 -15.61 9.56 -3.58
N HIS A 66 -15.18 9.87 -4.79
CA HIS A 66 -14.55 8.90 -5.71
C HIS A 66 -13.22 8.34 -5.18
N GLU A 67 -12.50 9.10 -4.36
CA GLU A 67 -11.22 8.68 -3.78
C GLU A 67 -11.38 7.63 -2.66
N PHE A 68 -12.61 7.50 -2.09
CA PHE A 68 -12.90 6.55 -1.00
C PHE A 68 -13.43 5.20 -1.45
N VAL A 69 -13.82 5.06 -2.70
CA VAL A 69 -14.49 3.84 -3.21
C VAL A 69 -13.64 2.59 -3.00
N ASP A 70 -12.32 2.74 -2.92
CA ASP A 70 -11.36 1.66 -2.83
C ASP A 70 -10.61 1.61 -1.49
N VAL A 71 -11.13 2.25 -0.46
CA VAL A 71 -10.58 2.18 0.91
C VAL A 71 -11.34 1.13 1.70
N MET A 72 -10.64 0.12 2.16
CA MET A 72 -11.20 -0.96 2.98
C MET A 72 -10.51 -1.01 4.35
N VAL A 73 -11.29 -1.23 5.40
CA VAL A 73 -10.78 -1.37 6.77
C VAL A 73 -10.94 -2.83 7.20
N HIS A 74 -9.87 -3.41 7.76
CA HIS A 74 -9.83 -4.80 8.21
C HIS A 74 -9.50 -4.87 9.70
N ASP A 75 -10.05 -5.86 10.40
CA ASP A 75 -9.81 -6.06 11.83
C ASP A 75 -8.41 -6.60 12.14
N GLY A 76 -7.72 -7.15 11.13
CA GLY A 76 -6.36 -7.64 11.25
C GLY A 76 -5.72 -7.88 9.89
N LEU A 77 -4.39 -8.04 9.89
CA LEU A 77 -3.63 -8.27 8.66
C LEU A 77 -4.03 -9.59 7.96
N ASP A 78 -4.24 -10.67 8.72
CA ASP A 78 -4.66 -11.95 8.14
C ASP A 78 -6.02 -11.85 7.45
N ALA A 79 -6.99 -11.16 8.07
CA ALA A 79 -8.29 -10.92 7.46
C ALA A 79 -8.18 -10.12 6.15
N CYS A 80 -7.28 -9.14 6.11
CA CYS A 80 -6.97 -8.40 4.89
C CYS A 80 -6.37 -9.30 3.80
N LEU A 81 -5.35 -10.09 4.16
CA LEU A 81 -4.70 -10.99 3.21
C LEU A 81 -5.63 -12.06 2.67
N ASP A 82 -6.52 -12.60 3.52
CA ASP A 82 -7.54 -13.57 3.09
C ASP A 82 -8.54 -12.93 2.12
N ALA A 83 -9.01 -11.71 2.40
CA ALA A 83 -9.89 -10.96 1.51
C ALA A 83 -9.25 -10.68 0.15
N LEU A 84 -7.93 -10.51 0.11
CA LEU A 84 -7.13 -10.32 -1.10
C LEU A 84 -6.67 -11.64 -1.75
N GLN A 85 -7.13 -12.79 -1.25
CA GLN A 85 -6.72 -14.12 -1.75
C GLN A 85 -5.21 -14.39 -1.62
N ARG A 86 -4.59 -13.87 -0.57
CA ARG A 86 -3.17 -14.02 -0.21
C ARG A 86 -2.21 -13.66 -1.35
N PRO A 87 -2.17 -12.40 -1.77
CA PRO A 87 -1.25 -11.92 -2.81
C PRO A 87 0.19 -12.02 -2.36
N ARG A 88 1.12 -11.77 -3.27
CA ARG A 88 2.51 -11.53 -2.87
C ARG A 88 2.57 -10.22 -2.07
N VAL A 89 3.12 -10.29 -0.87
CA VAL A 89 3.27 -9.14 0.02
C VAL A 89 4.72 -8.69 0.05
N PHE A 90 4.95 -7.41 -0.16
CA PHE A 90 6.23 -6.74 0.00
C PHE A 90 6.16 -5.78 1.18
N ALA A 91 6.95 -6.05 2.22
CA ALA A 91 6.98 -5.23 3.43
C ALA A 91 8.07 -4.15 3.34
N PHE A 92 7.69 -2.91 3.55
CA PHE A 92 8.61 -1.78 3.54
C PHE A 92 9.09 -1.48 4.96
N THR A 93 10.40 -1.58 5.17
CA THR A 93 11.06 -1.32 6.45
C THR A 93 12.47 -0.76 6.23
N SER A 94 12.89 0.17 7.09
CA SER A 94 14.25 0.74 7.04
C SER A 94 15.35 -0.29 7.37
N HIS A 95 14.99 -1.41 7.99
CA HIS A 95 15.92 -2.47 8.39
C HIS A 95 16.15 -3.53 7.31
N ALA A 96 15.45 -3.47 6.19
CA ALA A 96 15.65 -4.43 5.10
C ALA A 96 16.99 -4.23 4.41
N THR A 97 17.53 -5.33 3.86
CA THR A 97 18.75 -5.33 3.06
C THR A 97 18.47 -5.09 1.57
N HIS A 98 17.33 -5.56 1.07
CA HIS A 98 16.94 -5.42 -0.33
C HIS A 98 16.36 -4.04 -0.63
N ARG A 99 16.79 -3.44 -1.73
CA ARG A 99 16.22 -2.18 -2.22
C ARG A 99 14.92 -2.46 -2.97
N TYR A 100 13.96 -1.55 -2.86
CA TYR A 100 12.70 -1.65 -3.59
C TYR A 100 12.89 -1.65 -5.12
N THR A 101 13.96 -1.03 -5.63
CA THR A 101 14.31 -0.99 -7.05
C THR A 101 14.86 -2.30 -7.61
N ASP A 102 15.33 -3.18 -6.74
CA ASP A 102 15.92 -4.46 -7.14
C ASP A 102 14.85 -5.57 -7.26
N THR A 103 13.60 -5.22 -6.95
CA THR A 103 12.44 -6.11 -6.98
C THR A 103 11.65 -5.93 -8.27
N ARG A 104 11.12 -7.02 -8.80
CA ARG A 104 10.13 -7.00 -9.87
C ARG A 104 8.72 -7.15 -9.30
N PHE A 105 7.96 -6.08 -9.43
CA PHE A 105 6.55 -6.07 -9.08
C PHE A 105 5.68 -6.63 -10.20
N ALA A 106 4.52 -7.17 -9.81
CA ALA A 106 3.51 -7.67 -10.73
C ALA A 106 2.13 -7.13 -10.32
N GLU A 107 1.20 -7.18 -11.25
CA GLU A 107 -0.19 -6.82 -10.99
C GLU A 107 -0.77 -7.66 -9.84
N GLY A 108 -1.49 -7.01 -8.94
CA GLY A 108 -2.06 -7.62 -7.75
C GLY A 108 -1.11 -7.77 -6.57
N ASP A 109 0.14 -7.32 -6.66
CA ASP A 109 1.04 -7.29 -5.52
C ASP A 109 0.55 -6.37 -4.41
N ALA A 110 0.81 -6.74 -3.15
CA ALA A 110 0.49 -5.94 -1.98
C ALA A 110 1.75 -5.29 -1.38
N LEU A 111 1.70 -3.98 -1.20
CA LEU A 111 2.74 -3.16 -0.61
C LEU A 111 2.34 -2.83 0.83
N LEU A 112 3.05 -3.40 1.81
CA LEU A 112 2.74 -3.33 3.23
C LEU A 112 3.66 -2.31 3.93
N PHE A 113 3.06 -1.35 4.62
CA PHE A 113 3.74 -0.31 5.39
C PHE A 113 3.33 -0.35 6.86
N GLY A 114 4.26 -0.06 7.75
CA GLY A 114 4.04 -0.06 9.19
C GLY A 114 3.54 1.28 9.73
N ARG A 115 3.40 1.32 11.07
CA ARG A 115 3.07 2.54 11.81
C ARG A 115 4.12 3.62 11.58
N GLU A 116 3.71 4.87 11.67
CA GLU A 116 4.60 6.01 11.50
C GLU A 116 5.69 6.06 12.60
N THR A 117 5.35 5.65 13.81
CA THR A 117 6.26 5.73 14.96
C THR A 117 7.16 4.51 15.11
N THR A 118 6.64 3.31 14.93
CA THR A 118 7.34 2.05 15.25
C THR A 118 7.57 1.12 14.07
N GLY A 119 7.01 1.43 12.90
CA GLY A 119 7.08 0.57 11.73
C GLY A 119 6.24 -0.71 11.87
N LEU A 120 6.65 -1.76 11.16
CA LEU A 120 6.02 -3.08 11.24
C LEU A 120 6.55 -3.85 12.45
N PRO A 121 5.68 -4.53 13.22
CA PRO A 121 6.13 -5.43 14.28
C PRO A 121 7.01 -6.57 13.74
N ASP A 122 7.96 -7.02 14.56
CA ASP A 122 8.88 -8.11 14.18
C ASP A 122 8.15 -9.39 13.76
N ILE A 123 7.06 -9.72 14.44
CA ILE A 123 6.26 -10.90 14.10
C ILE A 123 5.66 -10.82 12.69
N VAL A 124 5.27 -9.62 12.26
CA VAL A 124 4.78 -9.38 10.89
C VAL A 124 5.93 -9.49 9.90
N LEU A 125 7.08 -8.87 10.21
CA LEU A 125 8.26 -8.96 9.34
C LEU A 125 8.74 -10.40 9.19
N GLN A 126 8.77 -11.17 10.27
CA GLN A 126 9.19 -12.58 10.23
C GLN A 126 8.27 -13.46 9.37
N SER A 127 6.99 -13.10 9.24
CA SER A 127 6.06 -13.81 8.36
C SER A 127 6.27 -13.53 6.86
N ILE A 128 7.04 -12.48 6.52
CA ILE A 128 7.34 -12.09 5.14
C ILE A 128 8.75 -12.60 4.77
N PRO A 129 8.93 -13.28 3.65
CA PRO A 129 10.25 -13.71 3.18
C PRO A 129 11.24 -12.53 3.12
N GLU A 130 12.49 -12.74 3.50
CA GLU A 130 13.52 -11.69 3.52
C GLU A 130 13.64 -10.98 2.17
N THR A 131 13.56 -11.73 1.07
CA THR A 131 13.61 -11.20 -0.30
C THR A 131 12.43 -10.28 -0.66
N ARG A 132 11.39 -10.25 0.16
CA ARG A 132 10.22 -9.36 0.03
C ARG A 132 10.15 -8.30 1.13
N ARG A 133 11.20 -8.16 1.94
CA ARG A 133 11.38 -7.04 2.84
C ARG A 133 12.25 -6.02 2.14
N LEU A 134 11.68 -4.85 1.88
CA LEU A 134 12.27 -3.83 1.01
C LEU A 134 12.55 -2.55 1.77
N ARG A 135 13.62 -1.86 1.39
CA ARG A 135 13.91 -0.53 1.90
C ARG A 135 13.88 0.52 0.80
N LEU A 136 13.48 1.71 1.18
CA LEU A 136 13.75 2.94 0.45
C LEU A 136 15.10 3.47 0.93
N PRO A 137 16.09 3.66 0.04
CA PRO A 137 17.37 4.21 0.42
C PRO A 137 17.23 5.61 1.03
N MET A 138 17.97 5.87 2.09
CA MET A 138 18.04 7.17 2.77
C MET A 138 19.49 7.54 3.02
N GLN A 139 19.80 8.84 3.12
CA GLN A 139 21.10 9.28 3.58
C GLN A 139 21.31 8.88 5.05
N PRO A 140 22.55 8.55 5.46
CA PRO A 140 22.83 8.20 6.85
C PRO A 140 22.35 9.29 7.82
N ASP A 141 22.05 8.88 9.05
CA ASP A 141 21.68 9.76 10.18
C ASP A 141 20.39 10.57 10.00
N ASN A 142 19.63 10.32 8.95
CA ASN A 142 18.33 10.95 8.76
C ASN A 142 17.20 10.13 9.39
N ARG A 143 16.11 10.84 9.73
CA ARG A 143 14.86 10.21 10.17
C ARG A 143 14.22 9.44 9.03
N SER A 144 13.34 8.51 9.38
CA SER A 144 12.50 7.79 8.40
C SER A 144 11.73 8.77 7.53
N LEU A 145 11.48 8.36 6.28
CA LEU A 145 10.58 9.11 5.38
C LEU A 145 9.17 9.17 5.98
N ASN A 146 8.49 10.27 5.71
CA ASN A 146 7.05 10.36 5.98
C ASN A 146 6.33 9.18 5.30
N LEU A 147 5.35 8.58 5.99
CA LEU A 147 4.66 7.38 5.51
C LEU A 147 4.04 7.59 4.13
N SER A 148 3.31 8.69 3.91
CA SER A 148 2.66 8.93 2.62
C SER A 148 3.66 9.13 1.48
N ASN A 149 4.84 9.72 1.76
CA ASN A 149 5.92 9.85 0.79
C ASN A 149 6.51 8.47 0.45
N ALA A 150 6.73 7.62 1.46
CA ALA A 150 7.21 6.26 1.24
C ALA A 150 6.23 5.44 0.38
N VAL A 151 4.93 5.55 0.66
CA VAL A 151 3.86 4.93 -0.14
C VAL A 151 3.91 5.43 -1.57
N ALA A 152 4.04 6.76 -1.79
CA ALA A 152 4.10 7.34 -3.12
C ALA A 152 5.27 6.81 -3.94
N ILE A 153 6.46 6.78 -3.36
CA ILE A 153 7.67 6.29 -4.03
C ILE A 153 7.48 4.82 -4.44
N ALA A 154 7.01 3.97 -3.53
CA ALA A 154 6.86 2.54 -3.78
C ALA A 154 5.76 2.25 -4.81
N VAL A 155 4.60 2.90 -4.71
CA VAL A 155 3.49 2.73 -5.66
C VAL A 155 3.88 3.17 -7.06
N TYR A 156 4.51 4.33 -7.20
CA TYR A 156 4.92 4.83 -8.52
C TYR A 156 6.02 4.00 -9.16
N GLU A 157 6.96 3.46 -8.38
CA GLU A 157 7.94 2.53 -8.93
C GLU A 157 7.28 1.22 -9.40
N ALA A 158 6.41 0.63 -8.59
CA ALA A 158 5.69 -0.58 -8.98
C ALA A 158 4.81 -0.32 -10.22
N TRP A 159 4.07 0.78 -10.24
CA TRP A 159 3.22 1.18 -11.37
C TRP A 159 4.03 1.47 -12.63
N ARG A 160 5.21 2.11 -12.50
CA ARG A 160 6.17 2.31 -13.61
C ARG A 160 6.61 0.98 -14.23
N GLN A 161 6.96 -0.01 -13.38
CA GLN A 161 7.36 -1.34 -13.86
C GLN A 161 6.24 -2.04 -14.64
N LEU A 162 4.99 -1.77 -14.30
CA LEU A 162 3.81 -2.30 -14.98
C LEU A 162 3.43 -1.52 -16.25
N GLY A 163 4.14 -0.46 -16.58
CA GLY A 163 3.85 0.37 -17.76
C GLY A 163 2.73 1.37 -17.59
N PHE A 164 2.45 1.80 -16.35
CA PHE A 164 1.42 2.77 -15.97
C PHE A 164 0.01 2.43 -16.52
N PRO A 165 -0.52 1.21 -16.31
CA PRO A 165 -1.84 0.86 -16.82
C PRO A 165 -2.91 1.84 -16.29
N GLY A 166 -3.73 2.38 -17.22
CA GLY A 166 -4.76 3.38 -16.92
C GLY A 166 -4.24 4.80 -16.71
N GLY A 167 -2.92 5.03 -16.74
CA GLY A 167 -2.31 6.36 -16.69
C GLY A 167 -2.34 7.09 -18.04
N THR A 168 -2.33 8.42 -17.99
CA THR A 168 -2.30 9.31 -19.17
C THR A 168 -1.04 10.11 -19.22
#